data_205999b46f7df0662c431c3f1f60edec
#
_entry.id   205999b46f7df0662c431c3f1f60edec
#
_cell.length_a   1.000
_cell.length_b   1.000
_cell.length_c   1.000
_cell.angle_alpha   90.00
_cell.angle_beta   90.00
_cell.angle_gamma   90.00
#
_symmetry.space_group_name_H-M   'P 1'
#
loop_
_entity.id
_entity.type
_entity.pdbx_description
1 polymer ?
#
loop_
_entity_poly.entity_id
_entity_poly.type
_entity_poly.pdbx_seq_one_letter_code
_entity_poly.pdbx_strand_id
1 'polypeptide(L)'
;MSFNPTDDQIAAVRAFNRFYTRKLGVLDQHLGKSPFSLSEARVLYELAQRDDLAAKEIGNELGLDPGYLSRIVQSFDEKGLITRRALPADRRQYQLSLTAKGRQAFAKLNLGSQNEVAAMLAQLSTSDATRLTQAMATIEAVLEHRSHPAAFMLRSHRVGDMGWVISRQAAAYAADYNWDISYEALVAEICAQFIKNYDAAREHCWIAEVGGEPVGSIFLVKATDQIAKLRLLQVEKKARGLGVGRALVDQCIQGARERGYSKMTLWTQSILVAARGIYQSAGFKLVKSEPHHSFGQDLIGETWERDL
;
A
#
# COMPACT_ATOMS: atom_id res chain seq x y z
N MET A 1 -20.14 16.19 11.77
CA MET A 1 -19.32 16.85 12.82
C MET A 1 -18.01 17.27 12.17
N SER A 2 -17.66 18.56 12.20
CA SER A 2 -16.37 19.04 11.70
C SER A 2 -15.27 18.57 12.67
N PHE A 3 -14.24 17.94 12.14
CA PHE A 3 -13.04 17.56 12.89
C PHE A 3 -12.31 18.83 13.35
N ASN A 4 -12.05 18.94 14.66
CA ASN A 4 -11.25 20.03 15.20
C ASN A 4 -9.94 19.45 15.74
N PRO A 5 -8.78 19.79 15.14
CA PRO A 5 -7.50 19.21 15.53
C PRO A 5 -7.14 19.62 16.97
N THR A 6 -6.49 18.70 17.71
CA THR A 6 -5.96 19.01 19.05
C THR A 6 -4.64 19.79 18.95
N ASP A 7 -4.29 20.53 20.02
CA ASP A 7 -3.02 21.27 20.10
C ASP A 7 -1.80 20.34 19.94
N ASP A 8 -1.88 19.12 20.45
CA ASP A 8 -0.83 18.10 20.29
C ASP A 8 -0.66 17.66 18.84
N GLN A 9 -1.76 17.49 18.09
CA GLN A 9 -1.71 17.16 16.67
C GLN A 9 -1.08 18.30 15.87
N ILE A 10 -1.46 19.53 16.15
CA ILE A 10 -0.89 20.73 15.53
C ILE A 10 0.62 20.80 15.82
N ALA A 11 1.01 20.62 17.08
CA ALA A 11 2.42 20.65 17.50
C ALA A 11 3.24 19.58 16.80
N ALA A 12 2.73 18.35 16.70
CA ALA A 12 3.40 17.23 16.03
C ALA A 12 3.64 17.50 14.53
N VAL A 13 2.63 17.97 13.81
CA VAL A 13 2.76 18.32 12.37
C VAL A 13 3.78 19.45 12.19
N ARG A 14 3.74 20.49 13.02
CA ARG A 14 4.73 21.59 12.96
C ARG A 14 6.16 21.13 13.27
N ALA A 15 6.32 20.20 14.21
CA ALA A 15 7.63 19.63 14.53
C ALA A 15 8.18 18.81 13.36
N PHE A 16 7.35 17.96 12.75
CA PHE A 16 7.70 17.19 11.56
C PHE A 16 8.07 18.11 10.39
N ASN A 17 7.29 19.15 10.10
CA ASN A 17 7.60 20.09 9.02
C ASN A 17 8.98 20.74 9.20
N ARG A 18 9.30 21.22 10.43
CA ARG A 18 10.63 21.80 10.73
C ARG A 18 11.77 20.78 10.56
N PHE A 19 11.56 19.55 11.01
CA PHE A 19 12.53 18.48 10.86
C PHE A 19 12.76 18.14 9.39
N TYR A 20 11.69 17.92 8.64
CA TYR A 20 11.76 17.42 7.28
C TYR A 20 12.29 18.48 6.29
N THR A 21 11.87 19.74 6.41
CA THR A 21 12.41 20.84 5.59
C THR A 21 13.91 21.06 5.82
N ARG A 22 14.38 20.92 7.07
CA ARG A 22 15.82 20.96 7.39
C ARG A 22 16.54 19.75 6.75
N LYS A 23 15.97 18.55 6.84
CA LYS A 23 16.57 17.32 6.30
C LYS A 23 16.71 17.36 4.77
N LEU A 24 15.76 18.01 4.09
CA LEU A 24 15.75 18.21 2.63
C LEU A 24 16.63 19.39 2.17
N GLY A 25 17.19 20.17 3.07
CA GLY A 25 17.93 21.38 2.69
C GLY A 25 17.06 22.45 2.02
N VAL A 26 15.73 22.48 2.28
CA VAL A 26 14.79 23.42 1.64
C VAL A 26 15.14 24.88 1.92
N LEU A 27 15.86 25.15 3.01
CA LEU A 27 16.32 26.49 3.39
C LEU A 27 17.61 26.90 2.70
N ASP A 28 18.27 25.99 1.98
CA ASP A 28 19.43 26.29 1.19
C ASP A 28 19.03 27.07 -0.08
N GLN A 29 19.82 28.03 -0.50
CA GLN A 29 19.51 28.85 -1.68
C GLN A 29 19.39 28.03 -2.97
N HIS A 30 20.03 26.86 -3.01
CA HIS A 30 20.04 25.96 -4.16
C HIS A 30 19.76 24.53 -3.72
N LEU A 31 19.10 23.76 -4.56
CA LEU A 31 18.84 22.35 -4.30
C LEU A 31 20.14 21.55 -4.45
N GLY A 32 20.69 21.10 -3.32
CA GLY A 32 21.99 20.41 -3.30
C GLY A 32 23.11 21.26 -3.90
N LYS A 33 23.91 20.66 -4.78
CA LYS A 33 24.97 21.35 -5.54
C LYS A 33 24.51 21.90 -6.89
N SER A 34 23.20 22.00 -7.13
CA SER A 34 22.66 22.46 -8.41
C SER A 34 22.64 24.00 -8.47
N PRO A 35 22.69 24.61 -9.68
CA PRO A 35 22.54 26.05 -9.84
C PRO A 35 21.07 26.52 -9.76
N PHE A 36 20.13 25.63 -9.45
CA PHE A 36 18.68 25.90 -9.44
C PHE A 36 18.17 25.97 -8.01
N SER A 37 17.27 26.92 -7.74
CA SER A 37 16.47 26.94 -6.54
C SER A 37 15.47 25.76 -6.55
N LEU A 38 14.88 25.46 -5.40
CA LEU A 38 13.87 24.40 -5.30
C LEU A 38 12.70 24.62 -6.28
N SER A 39 12.20 25.86 -6.39
CA SER A 39 11.11 26.19 -7.30
C SER A 39 11.51 26.03 -8.77
N GLU A 40 12.71 26.47 -9.13
CA GLU A 40 13.24 26.27 -10.48
C GLU A 40 13.41 24.78 -10.80
N ALA A 41 13.92 23.98 -9.86
CA ALA A 41 14.07 22.53 -10.01
C ALA A 41 12.71 21.84 -10.21
N ARG A 42 11.66 22.25 -9.46
CA ARG A 42 10.30 21.73 -9.63
C ARG A 42 9.71 22.09 -11.00
N VAL A 43 9.85 23.32 -11.45
CA VAL A 43 9.39 23.72 -12.81
C VAL A 43 10.13 22.92 -13.90
N LEU A 44 11.45 22.72 -13.79
CA LEU A 44 12.19 21.87 -14.73
C LEU A 44 11.71 20.42 -14.71
N TYR A 45 11.36 19.89 -13.53
CA TYR A 45 10.83 18.54 -13.37
C TYR A 45 9.51 18.38 -14.14
N GLU A 46 8.53 19.29 -13.93
CA GLU A 46 7.23 19.22 -14.60
C GLU A 46 7.39 19.30 -16.14
N LEU A 47 8.27 20.20 -16.63
CA LEU A 47 8.59 20.32 -18.05
C LEU A 47 9.34 19.12 -18.63
N ALA A 48 9.99 18.30 -17.78
CA ALA A 48 10.66 17.09 -18.22
C ALA A 48 9.72 15.88 -18.30
N GLN A 49 8.63 15.89 -17.53
CA GLN A 49 7.64 14.80 -17.52
C GLN A 49 6.62 14.93 -18.67
N ARG A 50 6.36 16.16 -19.13
CA ARG A 50 5.33 16.44 -20.13
C ARG A 50 5.80 17.52 -21.09
N ASP A 51 5.67 17.26 -22.37
CA ASP A 51 5.90 18.28 -23.40
C ASP A 51 4.67 19.21 -23.54
N ASP A 52 4.90 20.43 -24.02
CA ASP A 52 3.86 21.41 -24.37
C ASP A 52 2.95 21.86 -23.21
N LEU A 53 3.50 22.00 -22.00
CA LEU A 53 2.75 22.51 -20.84
C LEU A 53 2.50 24.02 -20.91
N ALA A 54 1.28 24.46 -20.59
CA ALA A 54 1.01 25.87 -20.38
C ALA A 54 1.58 26.35 -19.03
N ALA A 55 2.16 27.55 -19.01
CA ALA A 55 2.70 28.14 -17.78
C ALA A 55 1.66 28.18 -16.64
N LYS A 56 0.39 28.43 -16.97
CA LYS A 56 -0.73 28.43 -16.00
C LYS A 56 -0.95 27.06 -15.34
N GLU A 57 -0.79 25.97 -16.09
CA GLU A 57 -0.92 24.60 -15.56
C GLU A 57 0.18 24.33 -14.55
N ILE A 58 1.43 24.66 -14.88
CA ILE A 58 2.56 24.52 -13.97
C ILE A 58 2.34 25.35 -12.68
N GLY A 59 1.85 26.60 -12.82
CA GLY A 59 1.57 27.46 -11.68
C GLY A 59 0.52 26.89 -10.74
N ASN A 60 -0.56 26.34 -11.29
CA ASN A 60 -1.63 25.72 -10.52
C ASN A 60 -1.15 24.46 -9.80
N GLU A 61 -0.42 23.59 -10.49
CA GLU A 61 0.09 22.33 -9.93
C GLU A 61 1.12 22.55 -8.80
N LEU A 62 1.99 23.54 -8.98
CA LEU A 62 3.04 23.85 -7.99
C LEU A 62 2.62 24.88 -6.95
N GLY A 63 1.41 25.46 -7.04
CA GLY A 63 0.95 26.51 -6.15
C GLY A 63 1.81 27.77 -6.21
N LEU A 64 2.42 28.09 -7.36
CA LEU A 64 3.31 29.24 -7.53
C LEU A 64 2.55 30.51 -7.89
N ASP A 65 2.95 31.63 -7.32
CA ASP A 65 2.48 32.96 -7.72
C ASP A 65 2.79 33.19 -9.21
N PRO A 66 1.82 33.69 -10.01
CA PRO A 66 1.99 33.90 -11.45
C PRO A 66 3.17 34.81 -11.81
N GLY A 67 3.42 35.87 -11.02
CA GLY A 67 4.55 36.76 -11.25
C GLY A 67 5.89 36.11 -10.95
N TYR A 68 5.94 35.25 -9.92
CA TYR A 68 7.12 34.48 -9.60
C TYR A 68 7.43 33.42 -10.67
N LEU A 69 6.42 32.67 -11.10
CA LEU A 69 6.58 31.70 -12.19
C LEU A 69 7.03 32.38 -13.50
N SER A 70 6.46 33.55 -13.82
CA SER A 70 6.86 34.33 -15.01
C SER A 70 8.36 34.66 -15.00
N ARG A 71 8.91 35.02 -13.81
CA ARG A 71 10.36 35.28 -13.66
C ARG A 71 11.20 34.02 -13.88
N ILE A 72 10.76 32.88 -13.36
CA ILE A 72 11.44 31.59 -13.59
C ILE A 72 11.44 31.26 -15.09
N VAL A 73 10.28 31.34 -15.74
CA VAL A 73 10.12 31.05 -17.16
C VAL A 73 10.97 31.98 -18.03
N GLN A 74 11.03 33.28 -17.70
CA GLN A 74 11.88 34.23 -18.36
C GLN A 74 13.38 33.87 -18.20
N SER A 75 13.81 33.57 -17.00
CA SER A 75 15.18 33.14 -16.72
C SER A 75 15.56 31.87 -17.50
N PHE A 76 14.64 30.92 -17.63
CA PHE A 76 14.89 29.68 -18.41
C PHE A 76 14.98 29.93 -19.89
N ASP A 77 14.17 30.86 -20.41
CA ASP A 77 14.20 31.28 -21.81
C ASP A 77 15.52 31.98 -22.15
N GLU A 78 15.92 32.96 -21.31
CA GLU A 78 17.20 33.67 -21.45
C GLU A 78 18.42 32.72 -21.37
N LYS A 79 18.34 31.67 -20.53
CA LYS A 79 19.37 30.62 -20.43
C LYS A 79 19.30 29.61 -21.59
N GLY A 80 18.28 29.67 -22.44
CA GLY A 80 18.04 28.73 -23.52
C GLY A 80 17.68 27.31 -23.06
N LEU A 81 17.04 27.20 -21.91
CA LEU A 81 16.62 25.91 -21.35
C LEU A 81 15.26 25.46 -21.86
N ILE A 82 14.42 26.41 -22.29
CA ILE A 82 13.05 26.14 -22.77
C ILE A 82 12.85 26.78 -24.14
N THR A 83 11.82 26.32 -24.86
CA THR A 83 11.21 26.98 -25.99
C THR A 83 9.79 27.40 -25.63
N ARG A 84 9.33 28.53 -26.23
CA ARG A 84 7.97 29.03 -26.05
C ARG A 84 7.26 28.97 -27.40
N ARG A 85 6.11 28.31 -27.45
CA ARG A 85 5.25 28.27 -28.62
C ARG A 85 3.91 28.93 -28.30
N ALA A 86 3.56 30.00 -29.01
CA ALA A 86 2.27 30.65 -28.82
C ALA A 86 1.11 29.70 -29.18
N LEU A 87 0.07 29.66 -28.34
CA LEU A 87 -1.13 28.89 -28.64
C LEU A 87 -1.91 29.53 -29.76
N PRO A 88 -2.39 28.76 -30.77
CA PRO A 88 -3.17 29.32 -31.89
C PRO A 88 -4.46 30.02 -31.45
N ALA A 89 -5.07 29.52 -30.36
CA ALA A 89 -6.34 30.01 -29.81
C ALA A 89 -6.19 31.28 -28.96
N ASP A 90 -5.04 31.48 -28.31
CA ASP A 90 -4.75 32.68 -27.51
C ASP A 90 -3.24 32.97 -27.51
N ARG A 91 -2.84 33.96 -28.27
CA ARG A 91 -1.43 34.38 -28.44
C ARG A 91 -0.79 34.91 -27.15
N ARG A 92 -1.56 35.11 -26.08
CA ARG A 92 -1.05 35.50 -24.76
C ARG A 92 -0.63 34.30 -23.90
N GLN A 93 -1.02 33.09 -24.33
CA GLN A 93 -0.65 31.84 -23.67
C GLN A 93 0.44 31.12 -24.47
N TYR A 94 1.42 30.62 -23.78
CA TYR A 94 2.55 29.89 -24.38
C TYR A 94 2.60 28.47 -23.83
N GLN A 95 2.82 27.53 -24.73
CA GLN A 95 3.29 26.20 -24.40
C GLN A 95 4.80 26.24 -24.21
N LEU A 96 5.25 25.59 -23.18
CA LEU A 96 6.64 25.50 -22.78
C LEU A 96 7.15 24.09 -22.96
N SER A 97 8.31 23.95 -23.57
CA SER A 97 8.99 22.65 -23.73
C SER A 97 10.48 22.80 -23.48
N LEU A 98 11.13 21.76 -22.94
CA LEU A 98 12.57 21.77 -22.74
C LEU A 98 13.33 21.70 -24.07
N THR A 99 14.36 22.53 -24.19
CA THR A 99 15.38 22.40 -25.26
C THR A 99 16.29 21.19 -24.98
N ALA A 100 17.15 20.81 -25.90
CA ALA A 100 18.22 19.83 -25.67
C ALA A 100 19.11 20.22 -24.46
N LYS A 101 19.42 21.52 -24.33
CA LYS A 101 20.16 22.09 -23.21
C LYS A 101 19.37 21.98 -21.90
N GLY A 102 18.05 22.25 -21.94
CA GLY A 102 17.17 22.09 -20.78
C GLY A 102 17.07 20.64 -20.31
N ARG A 103 16.92 19.69 -21.22
CA ARG A 103 16.93 18.26 -20.91
C ARG A 103 18.25 17.80 -20.28
N GLN A 104 19.37 18.30 -20.80
CA GLN A 104 20.70 18.00 -20.20
C GLN A 104 20.85 18.60 -18.80
N ALA A 105 20.37 19.83 -18.59
CA ALA A 105 20.38 20.47 -17.27
C ALA A 105 19.51 19.70 -16.27
N PHE A 106 18.31 19.29 -16.68
CA PHE A 106 17.43 18.45 -15.89
C PHE A 106 18.05 17.08 -15.56
N ALA A 107 18.65 16.40 -16.53
CA ALA A 107 19.29 15.10 -16.29
C ALA A 107 20.40 15.19 -15.23
N LYS A 108 21.20 16.24 -15.21
CA LYS A 108 22.23 16.48 -14.16
C LYS A 108 21.59 16.72 -12.80
N LEU A 109 20.54 17.55 -12.73
CA LEU A 109 19.78 17.85 -11.53
C LEU A 109 19.15 16.56 -10.95
N ASN A 110 18.46 15.77 -11.78
CA ASN A 110 17.81 14.53 -11.40
C ASN A 110 18.80 13.49 -10.88
N LEU A 111 19.95 13.32 -11.53
CA LEU A 111 21.00 12.44 -11.08
C LEU A 111 21.58 12.88 -9.72
N GLY A 112 21.78 14.19 -9.51
CA GLY A 112 22.21 14.74 -8.22
C GLY A 112 21.23 14.40 -7.10
N SER A 113 19.94 14.67 -7.33
CA SER A 113 18.87 14.35 -6.37
C SER A 113 18.75 12.84 -6.10
N GLN A 114 18.83 12.00 -7.12
CA GLN A 114 18.84 10.54 -6.94
C GLN A 114 20.00 10.06 -6.07
N ASN A 115 21.20 10.60 -6.29
CA ASN A 115 22.38 10.24 -5.50
C ASN A 115 22.26 10.67 -4.03
N GLU A 116 21.70 11.85 -3.76
CA GLU A 116 21.46 12.33 -2.40
C GLU A 116 20.44 11.44 -1.66
N VAL A 117 19.32 11.10 -2.32
CA VAL A 117 18.33 10.18 -1.76
C VAL A 117 18.91 8.79 -1.56
N ALA A 118 19.67 8.27 -2.52
CA ALA A 118 20.32 6.97 -2.39
C ALA A 118 21.32 6.95 -1.22
N ALA A 119 22.12 8.00 -1.04
CA ALA A 119 23.04 8.12 0.07
C ALA A 119 22.32 8.20 1.43
N MET A 120 21.19 8.87 1.49
CA MET A 120 20.34 8.91 2.68
C MET A 120 19.78 7.53 3.03
N LEU A 121 19.23 6.81 2.04
CA LEU A 121 18.66 5.47 2.23
C LEU A 121 19.71 4.42 2.55
N ALA A 122 20.92 4.53 2.01
CA ALA A 122 22.02 3.61 2.28
C ALA A 122 22.49 3.61 3.76
N GLN A 123 22.14 4.63 4.53
CA GLN A 123 22.42 4.71 5.97
C GLN A 123 21.39 3.96 6.82
N LEU A 124 20.30 3.48 6.22
CA LEU A 124 19.21 2.81 6.90
C LEU A 124 19.33 1.28 6.74
N SER A 125 18.73 0.56 7.68
CA SER A 125 18.45 -0.86 7.46
C SER A 125 17.40 -1.01 6.36
N THR A 126 17.36 -2.17 5.68
CA THR A 126 16.32 -2.48 4.68
C THR A 126 14.91 -2.31 5.27
N SER A 127 14.71 -2.71 6.53
CA SER A 127 13.44 -2.55 7.24
C SER A 127 13.08 -1.08 7.43
N ASP A 128 14.04 -0.25 7.86
CA ASP A 128 13.77 1.18 8.10
C ASP A 128 13.57 1.95 6.79
N ALA A 129 14.29 1.61 5.72
CA ALA A 129 14.07 2.19 4.40
C ALA A 129 12.64 1.89 3.90
N THR A 130 12.17 0.64 4.07
CA THR A 130 10.79 0.25 3.73
C THR A 130 9.77 1.01 4.59
N ARG A 131 9.98 1.10 5.90
CA ARG A 131 9.10 1.86 6.81
C ARG A 131 9.03 3.35 6.46
N LEU A 132 10.18 3.96 6.12
CA LEU A 132 10.26 5.35 5.71
C LEU A 132 9.44 5.62 4.44
N THR A 133 9.64 4.83 3.38
CA THR A 133 8.92 5.01 2.12
C THR A 133 7.41 4.78 2.25
N GLN A 134 7.00 3.82 3.09
CA GLN A 134 5.59 3.59 3.40
C GLN A 134 4.97 4.75 4.20
N ALA A 135 5.70 5.32 5.17
CA ALA A 135 5.23 6.48 5.92
C ALA A 135 5.03 7.70 5.01
N MET A 136 5.96 7.94 4.06
CA MET A 136 5.83 9.00 3.06
C MET A 136 4.59 8.81 2.18
N ALA A 137 4.35 7.61 1.66
CA ALA A 137 3.16 7.29 0.88
C ALA A 137 1.86 7.49 1.69
N THR A 138 1.88 7.15 2.99
CA THR A 138 0.74 7.37 3.89
C THR A 138 0.47 8.86 4.09
N ILE A 139 1.51 9.67 4.32
CA ILE A 139 1.37 11.13 4.48
C ILE A 139 0.76 11.74 3.22
N GLU A 140 1.28 11.39 2.05
CA GLU A 140 0.79 11.87 0.75
C GLU A 140 -0.69 11.52 0.56
N ALA A 141 -1.06 10.25 0.74
CA ALA A 141 -2.43 9.78 0.58
C ALA A 141 -3.43 10.51 1.50
N VAL A 142 -3.05 10.73 2.77
CA VAL A 142 -3.90 11.42 3.76
C VAL A 142 -4.07 12.90 3.40
N LEU A 143 -3.00 13.58 3.02
CA LEU A 143 -3.04 15.02 2.72
C LEU A 143 -3.74 15.35 1.41
N GLU A 144 -3.62 14.48 0.40
CA GLU A 144 -4.27 14.66 -0.89
C GLU A 144 -5.70 14.11 -0.92
N HIS A 145 -6.23 13.65 0.22
CA HIS A 145 -7.56 13.03 0.31
C HIS A 145 -7.74 11.90 -0.72
N ARG A 146 -6.65 11.37 -1.24
CA ARG A 146 -6.69 10.19 -2.08
C ARG A 146 -7.07 9.02 -1.18
N SER A 147 -8.17 8.37 -1.47
CA SER A 147 -8.45 7.04 -0.94
C SER A 147 -7.45 6.05 -1.58
N HIS A 148 -6.19 6.12 -1.18
CA HIS A 148 -5.29 5.02 -1.42
C HIS A 148 -5.71 3.92 -0.45
N PRO A 149 -6.04 2.73 -0.91
CA PRO A 149 -6.01 1.59 -0.01
C PRO A 149 -4.60 1.62 0.60
N ALA A 150 -4.52 1.65 1.93
CA ALA A 150 -3.23 1.57 2.61
C ALA A 150 -2.46 0.44 1.94
N ALA A 151 -1.32 0.76 1.33
CA ALA A 151 -0.58 -0.22 0.56
C ALA A 151 -0.19 -1.35 1.51
N PHE A 152 -0.88 -2.46 1.40
CA PHE A 152 -0.54 -3.67 2.11
C PHE A 152 0.34 -4.55 1.21
N MET A 153 1.20 -5.32 1.84
CA MET A 153 2.07 -6.28 1.16
C MET A 153 1.69 -7.68 1.60
N LEU A 154 1.64 -8.62 0.67
CA LEU A 154 1.52 -10.04 0.98
C LEU A 154 2.91 -10.68 0.95
N ARG A 155 3.25 -11.39 2.01
CA ARG A 155 4.49 -12.16 2.11
C ARG A 155 4.27 -13.59 2.58
N SER A 156 5.24 -14.43 2.35
CA SER A 156 5.30 -15.75 2.97
C SER A 156 5.41 -15.66 4.49
N HIS A 157 4.92 -16.67 5.19
CA HIS A 157 5.05 -16.78 6.64
C HIS A 157 6.51 -16.88 7.10
N ARG A 158 6.76 -16.45 8.33
CA ARG A 158 8.07 -16.46 9.01
C ARG A 158 7.90 -17.06 10.41
N VAL A 159 9.02 -17.37 11.05
CA VAL A 159 9.03 -17.72 12.49
C VAL A 159 8.37 -16.61 13.31
N GLY A 160 7.44 -16.97 14.18
CA GLY A 160 6.62 -16.08 14.99
C GLY A 160 5.22 -15.79 14.43
N ASP A 161 5.00 -15.90 13.12
CA ASP A 161 3.68 -15.60 12.52
C ASP A 161 2.59 -16.56 12.99
N MET A 162 2.89 -17.82 13.26
CA MET A 162 1.88 -18.77 13.75
C MET A 162 1.38 -18.35 15.13
N GLY A 163 2.26 -17.94 16.04
CA GLY A 163 1.87 -17.40 17.34
C GLY A 163 0.99 -16.15 17.19
N TRP A 164 1.33 -15.26 16.24
CA TRP A 164 0.51 -14.10 15.92
C TRP A 164 -0.88 -14.50 15.41
N VAL A 165 -0.97 -15.43 14.45
CA VAL A 165 -2.24 -15.93 13.91
C VAL A 165 -3.13 -16.50 15.02
N ILE A 166 -2.58 -17.37 15.89
CA ILE A 166 -3.33 -17.98 16.99
C ILE A 166 -3.89 -16.90 17.91
N SER A 167 -3.03 -16.03 18.43
CA SER A 167 -3.42 -14.97 19.36
C SER A 167 -4.45 -14.02 18.76
N ARG A 168 -4.25 -13.59 17.52
CA ARG A 168 -5.13 -12.58 16.90
C ARG A 168 -6.48 -13.14 16.48
N GLN A 169 -6.53 -14.38 15.96
CA GLN A 169 -7.80 -15.03 15.66
C GLN A 169 -8.60 -15.29 16.93
N ALA A 170 -8.00 -15.89 17.95
CA ALA A 170 -8.69 -16.15 19.21
C ALA A 170 -9.28 -14.87 19.81
N ALA A 171 -8.47 -13.82 19.94
CA ALA A 171 -8.91 -12.55 20.50
C ALA A 171 -10.03 -11.88 19.67
N ALA A 172 -9.91 -11.88 18.34
CA ALA A 172 -10.90 -11.28 17.45
C ALA A 172 -12.24 -12.00 17.51
N TYR A 173 -12.24 -13.33 17.48
CA TYR A 173 -13.47 -14.11 17.49
C TYR A 173 -14.14 -14.16 18.88
N ALA A 174 -13.36 -14.14 19.97
CA ALA A 174 -13.90 -13.93 21.30
C ALA A 174 -14.59 -12.57 21.42
N ALA A 175 -13.98 -11.49 20.94
CA ALA A 175 -14.52 -10.14 21.03
C ALA A 175 -15.72 -9.90 20.10
N ASP A 176 -15.69 -10.44 18.86
CA ASP A 176 -16.70 -10.16 17.84
C ASP A 176 -17.89 -11.14 17.89
N TYR A 177 -17.67 -12.39 18.35
CA TYR A 177 -18.66 -13.48 18.30
C TYR A 177 -18.84 -14.20 19.63
N ASN A 178 -18.15 -13.79 20.71
CA ASN A 178 -18.19 -14.43 22.02
C ASN A 178 -17.84 -15.93 21.99
N TRP A 179 -16.88 -16.32 21.13
CA TRP A 179 -16.40 -17.70 21.08
C TRP A 179 -15.45 -17.98 22.24
N ASP A 180 -15.54 -19.19 22.79
CA ASP A 180 -14.74 -19.61 23.92
C ASP A 180 -13.31 -20.07 23.54
N ILE A 181 -12.53 -20.45 24.55
CA ILE A 181 -11.13 -20.87 24.40
C ILE A 181 -10.93 -22.10 23.50
N SER A 182 -11.98 -22.89 23.26
CA SER A 182 -11.90 -24.07 22.39
C SER A 182 -11.60 -23.67 20.93
N TYR A 183 -11.98 -22.45 20.52
CA TYR A 183 -11.58 -21.92 19.22
C TYR A 183 -10.09 -21.64 19.12
N GLU A 184 -9.47 -21.10 20.19
CA GLU A 184 -8.01 -20.90 20.25
C GLU A 184 -7.27 -22.24 20.10
N ALA A 185 -7.75 -23.29 20.80
CA ALA A 185 -7.19 -24.64 20.70
C ALA A 185 -7.27 -25.17 19.26
N LEU A 186 -8.39 -24.98 18.56
CA LEU A 186 -8.54 -25.35 17.15
C LEU A 186 -7.55 -24.61 16.24
N VAL A 187 -7.40 -23.30 16.41
CA VAL A 187 -6.46 -22.51 15.60
C VAL A 187 -5.02 -22.94 15.87
N ALA A 188 -4.67 -23.19 17.13
CA ALA A 188 -3.35 -23.67 17.52
C ALA A 188 -3.03 -25.04 16.91
N GLU A 189 -4.00 -25.96 16.91
CA GLU A 189 -3.87 -27.28 16.28
C GLU A 189 -3.64 -27.15 14.77
N ILE A 190 -4.43 -26.32 14.07
CA ILE A 190 -4.26 -26.08 12.64
C ILE A 190 -2.87 -25.53 12.33
N CYS A 191 -2.40 -24.54 13.09
CA CYS A 191 -1.07 -23.97 12.90
C CYS A 191 0.04 -24.98 13.17
N ALA A 192 -0.10 -25.79 14.22
CA ALA A 192 0.86 -26.84 14.55
C ALA A 192 0.93 -27.94 13.47
N GLN A 193 -0.23 -28.38 12.97
CA GLN A 193 -0.31 -29.36 11.88
C GLN A 193 0.29 -28.80 10.58
N PHE A 194 0.00 -27.54 10.25
CA PHE A 194 0.58 -26.87 9.08
C PHE A 194 2.11 -26.88 9.14
N ILE A 195 2.73 -26.48 10.26
CA ILE A 195 4.21 -26.45 10.36
C ILE A 195 4.81 -27.85 10.33
N LYS A 196 4.20 -28.81 11.05
CA LYS A 196 4.73 -30.18 11.15
C LYS A 196 4.72 -30.92 9.80
N ASN A 197 3.71 -30.64 8.97
CA ASN A 197 3.46 -31.36 7.73
C ASN A 197 3.70 -30.49 6.49
N TYR A 198 4.32 -29.31 6.64
CA TYR A 198 4.45 -28.31 5.59
C TYR A 198 5.15 -28.86 4.34
N ASP A 199 4.42 -28.91 3.26
CA ASP A 199 4.93 -29.19 1.92
C ASP A 199 4.90 -27.93 1.06
N ALA A 200 6.05 -27.29 0.88
CA ALA A 200 6.18 -26.06 0.10
C ALA A 200 5.71 -26.18 -1.36
N ALA A 201 5.73 -27.39 -1.92
CA ALA A 201 5.22 -27.64 -3.27
C ALA A 201 3.68 -27.63 -3.32
N ARG A 202 3.00 -27.87 -2.20
CA ARG A 202 1.54 -28.01 -2.14
C ARG A 202 0.86 -27.01 -1.25
N GLU A 203 1.52 -26.46 -0.25
CA GLU A 203 0.94 -25.65 0.80
C GLU A 203 1.60 -24.27 0.89
N HIS A 204 0.90 -23.31 1.45
CA HIS A 204 1.45 -21.99 1.73
C HIS A 204 0.64 -21.23 2.79
N CYS A 205 1.30 -20.29 3.47
CA CYS A 205 0.63 -19.30 4.31
C CYS A 205 1.11 -17.90 3.89
N TRP A 206 0.17 -17.03 3.56
CA TRP A 206 0.44 -15.62 3.29
C TRP A 206 0.03 -14.77 4.48
N ILE A 207 0.90 -13.83 4.81
CA ILE A 207 0.67 -12.78 5.81
C ILE A 207 0.56 -11.46 5.07
N ALA A 208 -0.51 -10.72 5.35
CA ALA A 208 -0.65 -9.34 4.90
C ALA A 208 -0.03 -8.41 5.94
N GLU A 209 0.79 -7.46 5.48
CA GLU A 209 1.43 -6.43 6.30
C GLU A 209 1.03 -5.04 5.85
N VAL A 210 0.81 -4.14 6.80
CA VAL A 210 0.68 -2.69 6.60
C VAL A 210 1.73 -2.03 7.49
N GLY A 211 2.62 -1.23 6.90
CA GLY A 211 3.69 -0.58 7.66
C GLY A 211 4.67 -1.53 8.35
N GLY A 212 4.84 -2.76 7.84
CA GLY A 212 5.69 -3.79 8.45
C GLY A 212 5.01 -4.57 9.60
N GLU A 213 3.74 -4.25 9.92
CA GLU A 213 2.95 -4.92 10.95
C GLU A 213 2.01 -5.94 10.31
N PRO A 214 1.93 -7.20 10.79
CA PRO A 214 0.97 -8.18 10.31
C PRO A 214 -0.46 -7.70 10.59
N VAL A 215 -1.32 -7.77 9.57
CA VAL A 215 -2.71 -7.32 9.64
C VAL A 215 -3.70 -8.35 9.08
N GLY A 216 -3.22 -9.43 8.48
CA GLY A 216 -4.07 -10.49 7.95
C GLY A 216 -3.29 -11.75 7.65
N SER A 217 -4.01 -12.86 7.57
CA SER A 217 -3.45 -14.17 7.23
C SER A 217 -4.41 -14.99 6.39
N ILE A 218 -3.86 -15.92 5.61
CA ILE A 218 -4.61 -16.98 4.92
C ILE A 218 -3.71 -18.19 4.72
N PHE A 219 -4.29 -19.38 4.80
CA PHE A 219 -3.58 -20.63 4.60
C PHE A 219 -4.16 -21.39 3.41
N LEU A 220 -3.29 -21.91 2.60
CA LEU A 220 -3.54 -22.93 1.58
C LEU A 220 -2.98 -24.23 2.11
N VAL A 221 -3.82 -25.23 2.34
CA VAL A 221 -3.39 -26.54 2.79
C VAL A 221 -3.92 -27.62 1.86
N LYS A 222 -3.22 -28.75 1.80
CA LYS A 222 -3.61 -29.90 1.02
C LYS A 222 -4.79 -30.63 1.69
N ALA A 223 -5.91 -30.80 0.99
CA ALA A 223 -6.98 -31.68 1.42
C ALA A 223 -6.85 -33.06 0.76
N THR A 224 -6.61 -33.08 -0.56
CA THR A 224 -6.25 -34.26 -1.36
C THR A 224 -5.23 -33.87 -2.43
N ASP A 225 -4.82 -34.78 -3.30
CA ASP A 225 -3.90 -34.43 -4.39
C ASP A 225 -4.51 -33.46 -5.41
N GLN A 226 -5.84 -33.39 -5.50
CA GLN A 226 -6.54 -32.51 -6.45
C GLN A 226 -7.27 -31.35 -5.76
N ILE A 227 -7.50 -31.43 -4.44
CA ILE A 227 -8.32 -30.47 -3.71
C ILE A 227 -7.45 -29.73 -2.69
N ALA A 228 -7.39 -28.42 -2.81
CA ALA A 228 -6.83 -27.51 -1.79
C ALA A 228 -7.89 -27.09 -0.79
N LYS A 229 -7.48 -26.78 0.44
CA LYS A 229 -8.35 -26.19 1.46
C LYS A 229 -7.83 -24.84 1.90
N LEU A 230 -8.70 -23.82 1.80
CA LEU A 230 -8.45 -22.51 2.37
C LEU A 230 -8.78 -22.53 3.86
N ARG A 231 -7.88 -22.02 4.70
CA ARG A 231 -8.06 -21.95 6.15
C ARG A 231 -7.58 -20.62 6.73
N LEU A 232 -8.03 -20.29 7.93
CA LEU A 232 -7.54 -19.22 8.78
C LEU A 232 -7.44 -17.86 8.06
N LEU A 233 -8.46 -17.52 7.22
CA LEU A 233 -8.60 -16.16 6.71
C LEU A 233 -8.95 -15.23 7.87
N GLN A 234 -8.10 -14.22 8.08
CA GLN A 234 -8.33 -13.18 9.07
C GLN A 234 -7.83 -11.84 8.52
N VAL A 235 -8.50 -10.77 8.94
CA VAL A 235 -8.06 -9.39 8.73
C VAL A 235 -8.34 -8.59 10.00
N GLU A 236 -7.30 -7.95 10.54
CA GLU A 236 -7.38 -7.05 11.69
C GLU A 236 -8.38 -5.91 11.45
N LYS A 237 -9.09 -5.48 12.51
CA LYS A 237 -10.09 -4.39 12.40
C LYS A 237 -9.52 -3.13 11.74
N LYS A 238 -8.28 -2.77 12.07
CA LYS A 238 -7.59 -1.59 11.53
C LYS A 238 -7.30 -1.66 10.02
N ALA A 239 -7.34 -2.87 9.43
CA ALA A 239 -7.08 -3.11 8.00
C ALA A 239 -8.34 -3.55 7.22
N ARG A 240 -9.50 -3.59 7.87
CA ARG A 240 -10.79 -3.84 7.19
C ARG A 240 -11.13 -2.67 6.27
N GLY A 241 -11.76 -2.96 5.13
CA GLY A 241 -12.07 -1.95 4.11
C GLY A 241 -10.92 -1.61 3.15
N LEU A 242 -9.67 -2.05 3.45
CA LEU A 242 -8.50 -1.82 2.59
C LEU A 242 -8.34 -2.85 1.46
N GLY A 243 -9.28 -3.78 1.29
CA GLY A 243 -9.17 -4.82 0.27
C GLY A 243 -8.29 -6.03 0.65
N VAL A 244 -7.68 -6.04 1.85
CA VAL A 244 -6.75 -7.09 2.31
C VAL A 244 -7.36 -8.49 2.24
N GLY A 245 -8.60 -8.66 2.73
CA GLY A 245 -9.27 -9.97 2.72
C GLY A 245 -9.48 -10.52 1.32
N ARG A 246 -9.87 -9.68 0.37
CA ARG A 246 -10.03 -10.05 -1.04
C ARG A 246 -8.70 -10.45 -1.65
N ALA A 247 -7.66 -9.65 -1.46
CA ALA A 247 -6.33 -9.93 -1.99
C ALA A 247 -5.73 -11.22 -1.44
N LEU A 248 -5.93 -11.51 -0.14
CA LEU A 248 -5.51 -12.77 0.46
C LEU A 248 -6.22 -13.97 -0.18
N VAL A 249 -7.54 -13.88 -0.41
CA VAL A 249 -8.31 -14.96 -1.08
C VAL A 249 -7.87 -15.13 -2.53
N ASP A 250 -7.70 -14.04 -3.28
CA ASP A 250 -7.24 -14.09 -4.67
C ASP A 250 -5.83 -14.69 -4.76
N GLN A 251 -4.91 -14.33 -3.85
CA GLN A 251 -3.56 -14.90 -3.76
C GLN A 251 -3.60 -16.40 -3.41
N CYS A 252 -4.48 -16.81 -2.51
CA CYS A 252 -4.66 -18.22 -2.14
C CYS A 252 -5.18 -19.05 -3.33
N ILE A 253 -6.12 -18.51 -4.09
CA ILE A 253 -6.64 -19.15 -5.31
C ILE A 253 -5.55 -19.29 -6.37
N GLN A 254 -4.78 -18.21 -6.59
CA GLN A 254 -3.67 -18.23 -7.55
C GLN A 254 -2.61 -19.26 -7.13
N GLY A 255 -2.23 -19.26 -5.85
CA GLY A 255 -1.28 -20.22 -5.29
C GLY A 255 -1.74 -21.67 -5.40
N ALA A 256 -3.05 -21.94 -5.31
CA ALA A 256 -3.61 -23.26 -5.52
C ALA A 256 -3.49 -23.71 -6.99
N ARG A 257 -3.79 -22.82 -7.94
CA ARG A 257 -3.61 -23.09 -9.37
C ARG A 257 -2.16 -23.40 -9.74
N GLU A 258 -1.23 -22.58 -9.26
CA GLU A 258 0.21 -22.76 -9.50
C GLU A 258 0.73 -24.09 -8.96
N ARG A 259 0.09 -24.65 -7.93
CA ARG A 259 0.42 -25.95 -7.32
C ARG A 259 -0.36 -27.13 -7.92
N GLY A 260 -1.11 -26.90 -8.99
CA GLY A 260 -1.79 -27.92 -9.77
C GLY A 260 -3.05 -28.49 -9.11
N TYR A 261 -3.69 -27.74 -8.21
CA TYR A 261 -5.00 -28.13 -7.72
C TYR A 261 -6.09 -27.81 -8.74
N SER A 262 -7.09 -28.68 -8.85
CA SER A 262 -8.25 -28.49 -9.73
C SER A 262 -9.47 -27.93 -9.00
N LYS A 263 -9.51 -28.06 -7.67
CA LYS A 263 -10.61 -27.59 -6.82
C LYS A 263 -10.09 -27.01 -5.52
N MET A 264 -10.84 -26.06 -4.98
CA MET A 264 -10.62 -25.52 -3.65
C MET A 264 -11.87 -25.65 -2.81
N THR A 265 -11.71 -26.01 -1.54
CA THR A 265 -12.79 -26.06 -0.53
C THR A 265 -12.43 -25.16 0.66
N LEU A 266 -13.43 -24.72 1.38
CA LEU A 266 -13.28 -24.05 2.67
C LEU A 266 -14.46 -24.41 3.59
N TRP A 267 -14.24 -24.20 4.90
CA TRP A 267 -15.28 -24.31 5.90
C TRP A 267 -15.36 -23.00 6.70
N THR A 268 -16.56 -22.52 6.92
CA THR A 268 -16.83 -21.24 7.59
C THR A 268 -18.12 -21.33 8.41
N GLN A 269 -18.52 -20.25 9.06
CA GLN A 269 -19.78 -20.15 9.80
C GLN A 269 -20.74 -19.16 9.12
N SER A 270 -22.04 -19.44 9.16
CA SER A 270 -23.06 -18.57 8.54
C SER A 270 -23.05 -17.14 9.09
N ILE A 271 -22.66 -16.96 10.36
CA ILE A 271 -22.57 -15.65 11.01
C ILE A 271 -21.42 -14.78 10.47
N LEU A 272 -20.42 -15.38 9.80
CA LEU A 272 -19.25 -14.67 9.26
C LEU A 272 -19.57 -13.99 7.93
N VAL A 273 -20.55 -13.07 7.94
CA VAL A 273 -21.15 -12.45 6.75
C VAL A 273 -20.09 -11.80 5.83
N ALA A 274 -19.12 -11.09 6.40
CA ALA A 274 -18.06 -10.43 5.62
C ALA A 274 -17.18 -11.45 4.86
N ALA A 275 -16.78 -12.54 5.50
CA ALA A 275 -15.98 -13.59 4.87
C ALA A 275 -16.77 -14.31 3.78
N ARG A 276 -18.05 -14.62 4.03
CA ARG A 276 -18.97 -15.22 3.04
C ARG A 276 -19.10 -14.35 1.79
N GLY A 277 -19.25 -13.03 1.95
CA GLY A 277 -19.30 -12.08 0.83
C GLY A 277 -18.02 -12.12 -0.02
N ILE A 278 -16.83 -12.25 0.61
CA ILE A 278 -15.56 -12.39 -0.11
C ILE A 278 -15.54 -13.73 -0.87
N TYR A 279 -15.92 -14.85 -0.25
CA TYR A 279 -15.93 -16.17 -0.89
C TYR A 279 -16.89 -16.22 -2.07
N GLN A 280 -18.09 -15.69 -1.90
CA GLN A 280 -19.08 -15.62 -2.97
C GLN A 280 -18.59 -14.78 -4.15
N SER A 281 -18.03 -13.61 -3.89
CA SER A 281 -17.46 -12.75 -4.94
C SER A 281 -16.20 -13.34 -5.59
N ALA A 282 -15.51 -14.25 -4.89
CA ALA A 282 -14.39 -15.04 -5.41
C ALA A 282 -14.85 -16.30 -6.16
N GLY A 283 -16.16 -16.53 -6.36
CA GLY A 283 -16.70 -17.63 -7.14
C GLY A 283 -16.84 -18.96 -6.40
N PHE A 284 -16.71 -18.98 -5.06
CA PHE A 284 -17.08 -20.15 -4.27
C PHE A 284 -18.59 -20.30 -4.20
N LYS A 285 -19.08 -21.54 -4.17
CA LYS A 285 -20.48 -21.91 -4.03
C LYS A 285 -20.70 -22.69 -2.75
N LEU A 286 -21.76 -22.38 -2.03
CA LEU A 286 -22.20 -23.13 -0.86
C LEU A 286 -22.64 -24.53 -1.30
N VAL A 287 -22.02 -25.58 -0.75
CA VAL A 287 -22.32 -26.99 -1.08
C VAL A 287 -22.91 -27.76 0.09
N LYS A 288 -22.65 -27.31 1.33
CA LYS A 288 -23.19 -27.97 2.52
C LYS A 288 -23.39 -26.96 3.64
N SER A 289 -24.45 -27.14 4.42
CA SER A 289 -24.77 -26.33 5.60
C SER A 289 -25.33 -27.23 6.68
N GLU A 290 -24.74 -27.22 7.89
CA GLU A 290 -25.09 -28.10 8.99
C GLU A 290 -25.06 -27.38 10.33
N PRO A 291 -26.08 -27.56 11.19
CA PRO A 291 -26.01 -27.07 12.55
C PRO A 291 -25.01 -27.89 13.38
N HIS A 292 -24.30 -27.23 14.26
CA HIS A 292 -23.39 -27.86 15.21
C HIS A 292 -23.20 -27.00 16.47
N HIS A 293 -22.80 -27.60 17.57
CA HIS A 293 -22.41 -26.89 18.78
C HIS A 293 -20.88 -26.87 18.87
N SER A 294 -20.28 -25.65 18.81
CA SER A 294 -18.84 -25.46 18.95
C SER A 294 -18.56 -24.08 19.50
N PHE A 295 -17.40 -23.93 20.14
CA PHE A 295 -16.93 -22.66 20.68
C PHE A 295 -17.89 -22.01 21.69
N GLY A 296 -18.63 -22.85 22.43
CA GLY A 296 -19.64 -22.44 23.41
C GLY A 296 -20.93 -21.91 22.80
N GLN A 297 -21.21 -22.16 21.52
CA GLN A 297 -22.36 -21.62 20.79
C GLN A 297 -22.99 -22.62 19.81
N ASP A 298 -24.27 -22.46 19.57
CA ASP A 298 -24.98 -23.13 18.47
C ASP A 298 -24.73 -22.36 17.17
N LEU A 299 -24.08 -23.02 16.23
CA LEU A 299 -23.63 -22.43 14.98
C LEU A 299 -24.12 -23.23 13.78
N ILE A 300 -24.07 -22.59 12.62
CA ILE A 300 -24.30 -23.25 11.33
C ILE A 300 -22.97 -23.21 10.55
N GLY A 301 -22.34 -24.40 10.45
CA GLY A 301 -21.15 -24.60 9.65
C GLY A 301 -21.50 -24.72 8.17
N GLU A 302 -20.74 -24.04 7.32
CA GLU A 302 -20.92 -24.02 5.88
C GLU A 302 -19.67 -24.50 5.16
N THR A 303 -19.82 -25.45 4.25
CA THR A 303 -18.76 -25.85 3.31
C THR A 303 -19.00 -25.17 1.97
N TRP A 304 -17.96 -24.52 1.45
CA TRP A 304 -18.00 -23.86 0.15
C TRP A 304 -16.92 -24.46 -0.74
N GLU A 305 -17.21 -24.57 -2.04
CA GLU A 305 -16.29 -25.11 -3.03
C GLU A 305 -16.21 -24.23 -4.28
N ARG A 306 -15.06 -24.33 -4.94
CA ARG A 306 -14.77 -23.65 -6.20
C ARG A 306 -13.88 -24.54 -7.08
N ASP A 307 -14.19 -24.65 -8.36
CA ASP A 307 -13.28 -25.17 -9.37
C ASP A 307 -12.21 -24.10 -9.73
N LEU A 308 -10.98 -24.52 -10.00
CA LEU A 308 -9.81 -23.65 -10.17
C LEU A 308 -9.41 -23.43 -11.63
#